data_60335b9d6310113c35e8eb136b7e07bb
#
_entry.id   60335b9d6310113c35e8eb136b7e07bb
#
_cell.length_a   1.000
_cell.length_b   1.000
_cell.length_c   1.000
_cell.angle_alpha   90.00
_cell.angle_beta   90.00
_cell.angle_gamma   90.00
#
_symmetry.space_group_name_H-M   'P 1'
#
loop_
_entity.id
_entity.type
_entity.pdbx_description
1 polymer ?
#
loop_
_entity_poly.entity_id
_entity_poly.type
_entity_poly.pdbx_seq_one_letter_code
_entity_poly.pdbx_strand_id
1 'polypeptide(L)'
;EFFPGVEGWFERINAYGASIGVAVEHYIISSGLKEIIEGSSIAKAFAGIFAASFVYDANERPIWPATAVNYTAKTQYLFRINKGILDITNDEDLNDYTPEEKRRVPFPNMIYIGDGLTDVPCMKMVRQKGGSSIALHSGTDTRLTDQMILVNRADYATQADYRPGSELDETVRMQLHYIR
;
A
#
# COMPACT_ATOMS: atom_id res chain seq x y z
N GLU A 1 8.42 -7.33 14.85
CA GLU A 1 9.49 -6.31 14.76
C GLU A 1 9.34 -5.57 13.44
N PHE A 2 9.47 -4.24 13.45
CA PHE A 2 9.40 -3.42 12.24
C PHE A 2 10.76 -3.34 11.55
N PHE A 3 10.74 -3.05 10.25
CA PHE A 3 11.93 -2.63 9.54
C PHE A 3 12.48 -1.31 10.11
N PRO A 4 13.78 -1.03 9.93
CA PRO A 4 14.39 0.18 10.47
C PRO A 4 13.67 1.45 10.02
N GLY A 5 13.30 2.32 10.96
CA GLY A 5 12.73 3.64 10.70
C GLY A 5 11.23 3.71 10.40
N VAL A 6 10.51 2.59 10.36
CA VAL A 6 9.08 2.51 10.02
C VAL A 6 8.22 3.39 10.91
N GLU A 7 8.44 3.39 12.24
CA GLU A 7 7.57 4.09 13.18
C GLU A 7 7.51 5.61 12.96
N GLY A 8 8.61 6.23 12.54
CA GLY A 8 8.66 7.67 12.27
C GLY A 8 8.50 8.05 10.80
N TRP A 9 8.40 7.07 9.89
CA TRP A 9 8.43 7.33 8.46
C TRP A 9 7.14 7.99 7.96
N PHE A 10 6.00 7.54 8.41
CA PHE A 10 4.69 8.03 7.94
C PHE A 10 4.50 9.52 8.22
N GLU A 11 4.79 9.95 9.47
CA GLU A 11 4.71 11.35 9.84
C GLU A 11 5.69 12.22 9.03
N ARG A 12 6.92 11.72 8.84
CA ARG A 12 7.95 12.42 8.07
C ARG A 12 7.58 12.57 6.59
N ILE A 13 7.03 11.54 5.96
CA ILE A 13 6.57 11.61 4.56
C ILE A 13 5.36 12.52 4.42
N ASN A 14 4.42 12.50 5.37
CA ASN A 14 3.29 13.43 5.40
C ASN A 14 3.75 14.89 5.52
N ALA A 15 4.69 15.16 6.42
CA ALA A 15 5.26 16.49 6.58
C ALA A 15 5.99 16.97 5.31
N TYR A 16 6.75 16.06 4.68
CA TYR A 16 7.41 16.36 3.41
C TYR A 16 6.40 16.65 2.30
N GLY A 17 5.40 15.79 2.11
CA GLY A 17 4.33 16.00 1.13
C GLY A 17 3.65 17.36 1.33
N ALA A 18 3.25 17.67 2.56
CA ALA A 18 2.63 18.95 2.89
C ALA A 18 3.53 20.16 2.53
N SER A 19 4.85 20.05 2.71
CA SER A 19 5.81 21.11 2.37
C SER A 19 5.89 21.43 0.88
N ILE A 20 5.47 20.49 0.01
CA ILE A 20 5.43 20.64 -1.45
C ILE A 20 3.99 20.69 -1.99
N GLY A 21 2.99 20.84 -1.11
CA GLY A 21 1.58 20.99 -1.49
C GLY A 21 0.87 19.66 -1.82
N VAL A 22 1.44 18.50 -1.44
CA VAL A 22 0.87 17.18 -1.66
C VAL A 22 0.31 16.60 -0.36
N ALA A 23 -0.97 16.24 -0.36
CA ALA A 23 -1.56 15.46 0.73
C ALA A 23 -1.26 13.98 0.54
N VAL A 24 -0.61 13.35 1.53
CA VAL A 24 -0.24 11.93 1.49
C VAL A 24 -1.16 11.14 2.41
N GLU A 25 -1.70 10.05 1.92
CA GLU A 25 -2.47 9.05 2.68
C GLU A 25 -1.78 7.70 2.57
N HIS A 26 -1.81 6.93 3.65
CA HIS A 26 -1.23 5.61 3.70
C HIS A 26 -2.31 4.54 3.84
N TYR A 27 -2.14 3.44 3.10
CA TYR A 27 -3.06 2.30 3.10
C TYR A 27 -2.26 1.00 3.24
N ILE A 28 -2.83 0.02 3.91
CA ILE A 28 -2.30 -1.35 3.94
C ILE A 28 -3.21 -2.27 3.13
N ILE A 29 -2.59 -3.08 2.25
CA ILE A 29 -3.22 -4.19 1.55
C ILE A 29 -2.40 -5.44 1.85
N SER A 30 -2.87 -6.29 2.76
CA SER A 30 -2.09 -7.41 3.32
C SER A 30 -2.86 -8.73 3.31
N SER A 31 -2.15 -9.83 3.12
CA SER A 31 -2.68 -11.17 3.38
C SER A 31 -2.54 -11.61 4.85
N GLY A 32 -1.88 -10.79 5.68
CA GLY A 32 -1.79 -10.98 7.13
C GLY A 32 -3.08 -10.59 7.86
N LEU A 33 -3.09 -10.80 9.18
CA LEU A 33 -4.26 -10.52 10.02
C LEU A 33 -4.39 -9.02 10.33
N LYS A 34 -5.58 -8.50 10.11
CA LYS A 34 -5.95 -7.10 10.38
C LYS A 34 -5.75 -6.73 11.83
N GLU A 35 -6.12 -7.62 12.74
CA GLU A 35 -6.02 -7.45 14.19
C GLU A 35 -4.56 -7.23 14.65
N ILE A 36 -3.60 -7.90 14.01
CA ILE A 36 -2.18 -7.69 14.30
C ILE A 36 -1.73 -6.30 13.86
N ILE A 37 -2.20 -5.84 12.70
CA ILE A 37 -1.86 -4.53 12.16
C ILE A 37 -2.49 -3.43 13.02
N GLU A 38 -3.76 -3.58 13.38
CA GLU A 38 -4.50 -2.63 14.23
C GLU A 38 -3.94 -2.54 15.66
N GLY A 39 -3.38 -3.63 16.17
CA GLY A 39 -2.68 -3.65 17.46
C GLY A 39 -1.27 -3.06 17.45
N SER A 40 -0.77 -2.62 16.28
CA SER A 40 0.58 -2.07 16.15
C SER A 40 0.64 -0.57 16.49
N SER A 41 1.84 -0.09 16.86
CA SER A 41 2.08 1.34 17.16
C SER A 41 1.83 2.26 15.95
N ILE A 42 1.88 1.74 14.72
CA ILE A 42 1.71 2.50 13.49
C ILE A 42 0.29 2.47 12.92
N ALA A 43 -0.64 1.75 13.54
CA ALA A 43 -2.01 1.56 13.01
C ALA A 43 -2.72 2.87 12.67
N LYS A 44 -2.52 3.91 13.49
CA LYS A 44 -3.14 5.25 13.31
C LYS A 44 -2.60 6.02 12.11
N ALA A 45 -1.50 5.60 11.52
CA ALA A 45 -0.94 6.25 10.33
C ALA A 45 -1.71 5.91 9.05
N PHE A 46 -2.56 4.88 9.07
CA PHE A 46 -3.26 4.39 7.89
C PHE A 46 -4.68 4.94 7.78
N ALA A 47 -5.02 5.48 6.61
CA ALA A 47 -6.37 5.87 6.24
C ALA A 47 -7.30 4.67 6.00
N GLY A 48 -6.72 3.50 5.69
CA GLY A 48 -7.44 2.23 5.55
C GLY A 48 -6.51 1.03 5.65
N ILE A 49 -7.01 -0.04 6.27
CA ILE A 49 -6.31 -1.32 6.43
C ILE A 49 -7.19 -2.42 5.81
N PHE A 50 -6.73 -2.94 4.67
CA PHE A 50 -7.34 -4.05 3.94
C PHE A 50 -6.52 -5.31 4.18
N ALA A 51 -6.99 -6.16 5.07
CA ALA A 51 -6.27 -7.37 5.48
C ALA A 51 -7.26 -8.49 5.82
N ALA A 52 -6.75 -9.72 5.96
CA ALA A 52 -7.56 -10.84 6.41
C ALA A 52 -8.04 -10.58 7.84
N SER A 53 -9.29 -10.94 8.14
CA SER A 53 -9.91 -10.70 9.44
C SER A 53 -10.83 -11.84 9.83
N PHE A 54 -11.19 -11.90 11.11
CA PHE A 54 -12.14 -12.86 11.66
C PHE A 54 -13.47 -12.21 12.06
N VAL A 55 -14.53 -13.02 12.10
CA VAL A 55 -15.74 -12.73 12.85
C VAL A 55 -15.54 -13.23 14.27
N TYR A 56 -15.93 -12.44 15.25
CA TYR A 56 -15.81 -12.74 16.67
C TYR A 56 -17.19 -12.99 17.30
N ASP A 57 -17.25 -13.89 18.28
CA ASP A 57 -18.43 -14.08 19.12
C ASP A 57 -18.56 -12.98 20.19
N ALA A 58 -19.63 -13.07 21.00
CA ALA A 58 -19.87 -12.13 22.11
C ALA A 58 -18.79 -12.17 23.21
N ASN A 59 -17.91 -13.15 23.21
CA ASN A 59 -16.80 -13.31 24.15
C ASN A 59 -15.43 -12.96 23.49
N GLU A 60 -15.45 -12.26 22.36
CA GLU A 60 -14.27 -11.86 21.58
C GLU A 60 -13.41 -13.06 21.09
N ARG A 61 -14.03 -14.22 20.87
CA ARG A 61 -13.35 -15.39 20.30
C ARG A 61 -13.54 -15.42 18.80
N PRO A 62 -12.47 -15.64 18.00
CA PRO A 62 -12.59 -15.78 16.57
C PRO A 62 -13.35 -17.08 16.23
N ILE A 63 -14.44 -16.96 15.46
CA ILE A 63 -15.33 -18.08 15.10
C ILE A 63 -15.31 -18.43 13.62
N TRP A 64 -15.03 -17.44 12.75
CA TRP A 64 -15.06 -17.65 11.31
C TRP A 64 -14.18 -16.62 10.58
N PRO A 65 -13.54 -16.95 9.45
CA PRO A 65 -12.89 -15.96 8.59
C PRO A 65 -13.93 -14.98 8.01
N ALA A 66 -13.80 -13.68 8.31
CA ALA A 66 -14.63 -12.64 7.73
C ALA A 66 -14.14 -12.24 6.35
N THR A 67 -12.83 -12.06 6.23
CA THR A 67 -12.19 -11.63 4.98
C THR A 67 -10.91 -12.43 4.76
N ALA A 68 -10.73 -12.95 3.54
CA ALA A 68 -9.48 -13.56 3.10
C ALA A 68 -8.90 -12.74 1.94
N VAL A 69 -7.65 -12.31 2.09
CA VAL A 69 -6.95 -11.50 1.08
C VAL A 69 -5.85 -12.36 0.44
N ASN A 70 -6.08 -12.79 -0.78
CA ASN A 70 -5.08 -13.45 -1.61
C ASN A 70 -4.48 -12.46 -2.63
N TYR A 71 -3.49 -12.91 -3.40
CA TYR A 71 -2.77 -12.06 -4.36
C TYR A 71 -3.67 -11.44 -5.44
N THR A 72 -4.73 -12.12 -5.88
CA THR A 72 -5.69 -11.58 -6.85
C THR A 72 -6.67 -10.61 -6.20
N ALA A 73 -7.08 -10.88 -4.96
CA ALA A 73 -7.98 -10.01 -4.21
C ALA A 73 -7.33 -8.65 -3.85
N LYS A 74 -5.99 -8.58 -3.73
CA LYS A 74 -5.30 -7.32 -3.43
C LYS A 74 -5.64 -6.20 -4.42
N THR A 75 -5.80 -6.50 -5.70
CA THR A 75 -6.03 -5.49 -6.74
C THR A 75 -7.37 -4.75 -6.59
N GLN A 76 -8.40 -5.39 -6.04
CA GLN A 76 -9.69 -4.72 -5.81
C GLN A 76 -9.56 -3.52 -4.86
N TYR A 77 -8.66 -3.62 -3.86
CA TYR A 77 -8.47 -2.53 -2.89
C TYR A 77 -7.82 -1.30 -3.51
N LEU A 78 -7.02 -1.45 -4.57
CA LEU A 78 -6.54 -0.31 -5.35
C LEU A 78 -7.70 0.46 -6.02
N PHE A 79 -8.72 -0.24 -6.51
CA PHE A 79 -9.90 0.42 -7.06
C PHE A 79 -10.75 1.07 -5.97
N ARG A 80 -10.86 0.47 -4.78
CA ARG A 80 -11.53 1.07 -3.63
C ARG A 80 -10.85 2.36 -3.20
N ILE A 81 -9.54 2.37 -3.08
CA ILE A 81 -8.74 3.58 -2.80
C ILE A 81 -8.93 4.61 -3.92
N ASN A 82 -8.83 4.19 -5.17
CA ASN A 82 -8.99 5.07 -6.33
C ASN A 82 -10.33 5.81 -6.32
N LYS A 83 -11.42 5.13 -6.00
CA LYS A 83 -12.76 5.71 -5.94
C LYS A 83 -13.11 6.36 -4.59
N GLY A 84 -12.36 6.06 -3.53
CA GLY A 84 -12.68 6.49 -2.17
C GLY A 84 -13.76 5.65 -1.48
N ILE A 85 -14.05 4.44 -1.98
CA ILE A 85 -15.04 3.51 -1.41
C ILE A 85 -14.31 2.54 -0.48
N LEU A 86 -14.00 2.98 0.72
CA LEU A 86 -13.16 2.23 1.66
C LEU A 86 -13.94 1.16 2.44
N ASP A 87 -15.25 1.25 2.52
CA ASP A 87 -16.10 0.21 3.11
C ASP A 87 -16.11 -1.03 2.21
N ILE A 88 -15.56 -2.15 2.71
CA ILE A 88 -15.45 -3.41 1.96
C ILE A 88 -16.80 -4.07 1.68
N THR A 89 -17.86 -3.68 2.37
CA THR A 89 -19.22 -4.20 2.17
C THR A 89 -20.00 -3.42 1.10
N ASN A 90 -19.50 -2.25 0.70
CA ASN A 90 -20.14 -1.42 -0.32
C ASN A 90 -19.60 -1.78 -1.71
N ASP A 91 -20.23 -2.77 -2.34
CA ASP A 91 -19.90 -3.19 -3.71
C ASP A 91 -20.73 -2.44 -4.77
N GLU A 92 -21.85 -1.85 -4.39
CA GLU A 92 -22.73 -1.10 -5.31
C GLU A 92 -21.98 0.13 -5.83
N ASP A 93 -21.55 1.04 -4.96
CA ASP A 93 -20.80 2.23 -5.35
C ASP A 93 -19.44 1.89 -5.98
N LEU A 94 -18.81 0.78 -5.56
CA LEU A 94 -17.57 0.32 -6.16
C LEU A 94 -17.72 0.00 -7.64
N ASN A 95 -18.86 -0.59 -8.04
CA ASN A 95 -19.13 -0.99 -9.42
C ASN A 95 -19.74 0.13 -10.26
N ASP A 96 -20.28 1.19 -9.64
CA ASP A 96 -20.79 2.34 -10.35
C ASP A 96 -19.71 3.03 -11.19
N TYR A 97 -20.09 3.56 -12.33
CA TYR A 97 -19.19 4.31 -13.19
C TYR A 97 -18.79 5.63 -12.52
N THR A 98 -17.50 5.80 -12.27
CA THR A 98 -16.91 7.04 -11.75
C THR A 98 -15.94 7.60 -12.78
N PRO A 99 -16.20 8.78 -13.36
CA PRO A 99 -15.28 9.46 -14.27
C PRO A 99 -13.90 9.67 -13.62
N GLU A 100 -12.84 9.67 -14.42
CA GLU A 100 -11.46 9.74 -13.88
C GLU A 100 -11.21 11.02 -13.08
N GLU A 101 -11.73 12.14 -13.52
CA GLU A 101 -11.62 13.44 -12.86
C GLU A 101 -12.34 13.53 -11.49
N LYS A 102 -13.25 12.57 -11.22
CA LYS A 102 -13.96 12.48 -9.94
C LYS A 102 -13.39 11.43 -8.98
N ARG A 103 -12.35 10.73 -9.41
CA ARG A 103 -11.72 9.71 -8.57
C ARG A 103 -10.89 10.36 -7.47
N ARG A 104 -11.09 9.89 -6.23
CA ARG A 104 -10.45 10.49 -5.05
C ARG A 104 -8.92 10.41 -5.10
N VAL A 105 -8.39 9.24 -5.49
CA VAL A 105 -6.95 9.03 -5.64
C VAL A 105 -6.69 8.45 -7.05
N PRO A 106 -6.36 9.28 -8.04
CA PRO A 106 -6.01 8.79 -9.39
C PRO A 106 -4.84 7.81 -9.33
N PHE A 107 -4.85 6.79 -10.19
CA PHE A 107 -3.74 5.82 -10.24
C PHE A 107 -2.35 6.45 -10.45
N PRO A 108 -2.20 7.50 -11.28
CA PRO A 108 -0.91 8.19 -11.40
C PRO A 108 -0.37 8.78 -10.08
N ASN A 109 -1.25 9.00 -9.10
CA ASN A 109 -0.89 9.50 -7.78
C ASN A 109 -0.68 8.39 -6.74
N MET A 110 -0.60 7.13 -7.16
CA MET A 110 -0.35 5.99 -6.27
C MET A 110 1.12 5.57 -6.32
N ILE A 111 1.67 5.33 -5.15
CA ILE A 111 2.97 4.66 -4.97
C ILE A 111 2.69 3.34 -4.26
N TYR A 112 2.90 2.21 -4.94
CA TYR A 112 2.75 0.88 -4.35
C TYR A 112 4.10 0.34 -3.88
N ILE A 113 4.19 -0.02 -2.62
CA ILE A 113 5.38 -0.59 -2.00
C ILE A 113 5.07 -2.01 -1.56
N GLY A 114 5.88 -2.99 -1.97
CA GLY A 114 5.67 -4.38 -1.62
C GLY A 114 6.96 -5.20 -1.63
N ASP A 115 6.97 -6.34 -0.94
CA ASP A 115 8.15 -7.16 -0.70
C ASP A 115 8.04 -8.59 -1.27
N GLY A 116 6.90 -8.93 -1.88
CA GLY A 116 6.64 -10.31 -2.25
C GLY A 116 5.98 -10.53 -3.61
N LEU A 117 6.00 -11.78 -4.05
CA LEU A 117 5.33 -12.22 -5.28
C LEU A 117 3.83 -11.94 -5.27
N THR A 118 3.21 -11.89 -4.10
CA THR A 118 1.79 -11.59 -3.93
C THR A 118 1.44 -10.14 -4.27
N ASP A 119 2.44 -9.24 -4.28
CA ASP A 119 2.28 -7.82 -4.59
C ASP A 119 2.42 -7.52 -6.08
N VAL A 120 3.00 -8.44 -6.85
CA VAL A 120 3.26 -8.27 -8.28
C VAL A 120 2.04 -7.83 -9.09
N PRO A 121 0.82 -8.38 -8.91
CA PRO A 121 -0.36 -7.90 -9.64
C PRO A 121 -0.68 -6.43 -9.35
N CYS A 122 -0.55 -6.00 -8.09
CA CYS A 122 -0.78 -4.61 -7.69
C CYS A 122 0.29 -3.68 -8.24
N MET A 123 1.56 -4.04 -8.11
CA MET A 123 2.69 -3.28 -8.68
C MET A 123 2.52 -3.06 -10.18
N LYS A 124 2.26 -4.15 -10.91
CA LYS A 124 2.02 -4.10 -12.36
C LYS A 124 0.83 -3.19 -12.70
N MET A 125 -0.27 -3.31 -11.97
CA MET A 125 -1.47 -2.51 -12.22
C MET A 125 -1.22 -1.02 -11.99
N VAL A 126 -0.63 -0.65 -10.85
CA VAL A 126 -0.32 0.75 -10.51
C VAL A 126 0.60 1.34 -11.58
N ARG A 127 1.69 0.63 -11.92
CA ARG A 127 2.62 1.04 -12.96
C ARG A 127 1.96 1.23 -14.33
N GLN A 128 1.15 0.27 -14.79
CA GLN A 128 0.46 0.34 -16.08
C GLN A 128 -0.55 1.50 -16.16
N LYS A 129 -1.04 1.96 -15.03
CA LYS A 129 -1.98 3.08 -14.92
C LYS A 129 -1.29 4.42 -14.59
N GLY A 130 0.04 4.49 -14.70
CA GLY A 130 0.82 5.72 -14.56
C GLY A 130 1.28 6.06 -13.15
N GLY A 131 0.99 5.22 -12.16
CA GLY A 131 1.58 5.33 -10.82
C GLY A 131 2.96 4.68 -10.74
N SER A 132 3.53 4.65 -9.55
CA SER A 132 4.87 4.10 -9.30
C SER A 132 4.81 2.87 -8.40
N SER A 133 5.74 1.94 -8.61
CA SER A 133 5.86 0.72 -7.81
C SER A 133 7.30 0.49 -7.35
N ILE A 134 7.45 0.13 -6.06
CA ILE A 134 8.73 -0.08 -5.40
C ILE A 134 8.75 -1.49 -4.81
N ALA A 135 9.67 -2.31 -5.29
CA ALA A 135 9.92 -3.64 -4.73
C ALA A 135 10.93 -3.55 -3.60
N LEU A 136 10.60 -4.15 -2.45
CA LEU A 136 11.49 -4.15 -1.29
C LEU A 136 12.20 -5.49 -1.14
N HIS A 137 13.48 -5.44 -0.76
CA HIS A 137 14.21 -6.61 -0.30
C HIS A 137 14.68 -6.42 1.15
N SER A 138 14.72 -7.51 1.91
CA SER A 138 15.34 -7.55 3.23
C SER A 138 16.75 -8.12 3.13
N GLY A 139 17.72 -7.47 3.77
CA GLY A 139 19.12 -7.92 3.72
C GLY A 139 19.76 -7.75 2.33
N THR A 140 20.67 -8.65 1.98
CA THR A 140 21.52 -8.57 0.78
C THR A 140 21.01 -9.39 -0.41
N ASP A 141 19.95 -10.17 -0.25
CA ASP A 141 19.38 -10.97 -1.35
C ASP A 141 18.43 -10.14 -2.19
N THR A 142 18.90 -9.70 -3.34
CA THR A 142 18.14 -8.85 -4.28
C THR A 142 17.56 -9.64 -5.47
N ARG A 143 17.76 -10.96 -5.53
CA ARG A 143 17.38 -11.78 -6.72
C ARG A 143 15.93 -11.60 -7.15
N LEU A 144 15.01 -11.57 -6.19
CA LEU A 144 13.58 -11.41 -6.48
C LEU A 144 13.27 -10.00 -7.01
N THR A 145 13.78 -8.97 -6.36
CA THR A 145 13.55 -7.57 -6.76
C THR A 145 14.22 -7.25 -8.09
N ASP A 146 15.44 -7.75 -8.32
CA ASP A 146 16.14 -7.60 -9.60
C ASP A 146 15.35 -8.26 -10.75
N GLN A 147 14.78 -9.45 -10.50
CA GLN A 147 13.91 -10.09 -11.46
C GLN A 147 12.65 -9.26 -11.73
N MET A 148 12.04 -8.66 -10.69
CA MET A 148 10.87 -7.81 -10.87
C MET A 148 11.16 -6.60 -11.76
N ILE A 149 12.32 -5.97 -11.59
CA ILE A 149 12.78 -4.87 -12.45
C ILE A 149 12.99 -5.36 -13.89
N LEU A 150 13.75 -6.45 -14.06
CA LEU A 150 14.11 -6.98 -15.38
C LEU A 150 12.87 -7.33 -16.23
N VAL A 151 11.82 -7.88 -15.61
CA VAL A 151 10.57 -8.24 -16.31
C VAL A 151 9.49 -7.16 -16.23
N ASN A 152 9.88 -5.94 -15.91
CA ASN A 152 8.99 -4.76 -15.84
C ASN A 152 7.78 -4.94 -14.91
N ARG A 153 7.98 -5.55 -13.74
CA ARG A 153 6.95 -5.72 -12.70
C ARG A 153 6.97 -4.61 -11.66
N ALA A 154 8.14 -4.04 -11.39
CA ALA A 154 8.31 -2.88 -10.53
C ALA A 154 9.13 -1.80 -11.24
N ASP A 155 9.03 -0.54 -10.79
CA ASP A 155 9.79 0.59 -11.33
C ASP A 155 11.12 0.76 -10.58
N TYR A 156 11.11 0.49 -9.27
CA TYR A 156 12.25 0.64 -8.38
C TYR A 156 12.41 -0.61 -7.51
N ALA A 157 13.64 -0.86 -7.07
CA ALA A 157 13.97 -1.88 -6.10
C ALA A 157 14.88 -1.27 -5.04
N THR A 158 14.51 -1.35 -3.75
CA THR A 158 15.28 -0.79 -2.65
C THR A 158 15.31 -1.73 -1.46
N GLN A 159 16.27 -1.53 -0.56
CA GLN A 159 16.24 -2.19 0.74
C GLN A 159 15.04 -1.70 1.56
N ALA A 160 14.46 -2.57 2.39
CA ALA A 160 13.39 -2.23 3.35
C ALA A 160 13.97 -1.44 4.54
N ASP A 161 14.48 -0.25 4.25
CA ASP A 161 15.01 0.71 5.20
C ASP A 161 14.23 2.02 5.10
N TYR A 162 13.46 2.33 6.14
CA TYR A 162 12.57 3.48 6.21
C TYR A 162 13.20 4.67 6.95
N ARG A 163 14.51 4.63 7.26
CA ARG A 163 15.20 5.74 7.94
C ARG A 163 15.31 6.97 7.04
N PRO A 164 15.45 8.17 7.63
CA PRO A 164 15.68 9.39 6.86
C PRO A 164 16.91 9.28 5.96
N GLY A 165 16.75 9.64 4.68
CA GLY A 165 17.82 9.61 3.68
C GLY A 165 18.20 8.21 3.19
N SER A 166 17.43 7.17 3.52
CA SER A 166 17.56 5.87 2.88
C SER A 166 17.12 5.93 1.41
N GLU A 167 17.53 4.97 0.61
CA GLU A 167 17.16 4.88 -0.80
C GLU A 167 15.63 4.84 -0.98
N LEU A 168 14.91 4.11 -0.11
CA LEU A 168 13.45 4.08 -0.10
C LEU A 168 12.87 5.46 0.22
N ASP A 169 13.36 6.13 1.27
CA ASP A 169 12.88 7.47 1.68
C ASP A 169 13.07 8.48 0.55
N GLU A 170 14.24 8.49 -0.08
CA GLU A 170 14.53 9.40 -1.20
C GLU A 170 13.72 9.06 -2.46
N THR A 171 13.55 7.78 -2.78
CA THR A 171 12.73 7.35 -3.92
C THR A 171 11.28 7.79 -3.74
N VAL A 172 10.70 7.60 -2.57
CA VAL A 172 9.32 8.05 -2.31
C VAL A 172 9.20 9.57 -2.38
N ARG A 173 10.14 10.32 -1.81
CA ARG A 173 10.17 11.79 -1.91
C ARG A 173 10.26 12.25 -3.36
N MET A 174 11.11 11.63 -4.16
CA MET A 174 11.21 11.92 -5.59
C MET A 174 9.87 11.68 -6.30
N GLN A 175 9.19 10.57 -6.01
CA GLN A 175 7.89 10.27 -6.61
C GLN A 175 6.81 11.28 -6.24
N LEU A 176 6.81 11.83 -5.03
CA LEU A 176 5.85 12.86 -4.62
C LEU A 176 5.91 14.12 -5.48
N HIS A 177 7.03 14.45 -6.11
CA HIS A 177 7.13 15.58 -7.04
C HIS A 177 6.42 15.34 -8.39
N TYR A 178 6.12 14.11 -8.74
CA TYR A 178 5.37 13.77 -9.97
C TYR A 178 3.87 13.70 -9.75
N ILE A 179 3.39 13.75 -8.51
CA ILE A 179 1.97 13.76 -8.16
C ILE A 179 1.36 15.12 -8.54
N ARG A 180 0.21 15.08 -9.21
CA ARG A 180 -0.48 16.24 -9.75
C ARG A 180 -1.91 16.35 -9.22
#